data_9752e1e977605ae1104e23687e36f8db
#
_entry.id   9752e1e977605ae1104e23687e36f8db
#
_cell.length_a   1.000
_cell.length_b   1.000
_cell.length_c   1.000
_cell.angle_alpha   90.00
_cell.angle_beta   90.00
_cell.angle_gamma   90.00
#
_symmetry.space_group_name_H-M   'P 1'
#
loop_
_entity.id
_entity.type
_entity.pdbx_description
1 polymer ?
#
loop_
_entity_poly.entity_id
_entity_poly.type
_entity_poly.pdbx_seq_one_letter_code
_entity_poly.pdbx_strand_id
1 'polypeptide(L)'
;MQDIVQDALDNAEAEDRDMDASFDDDDEFGDPRIVIVGAGGAGNNTVNRLYNIGVDGAETVAVNTDKQHLKMIEADTKILVGKSLTQGLGAGGDPSMGERATEMAQGTIKEVLGDADLVFVTAGMGGGTGTGAAPVISDIAKEQGAIVVGMVSTPFNVERARTVKAEEGLERLRNT
;
A
#
# COMPACT_ATOMS: atom_id res chain seq x y z
N MET A 1 -15.04 -46.57 -37.20
CA MET A 1 -15.16 -45.12 -37.22
C MET A 1 -16.05 -44.55 -36.12
N GLN A 2 -17.10 -45.29 -35.70
CA GLN A 2 -17.95 -44.91 -34.54
C GLN A 2 -17.24 -45.08 -33.19
N ASP A 3 -16.38 -46.09 -33.04
CA ASP A 3 -15.67 -46.34 -31.77
C ASP A 3 -14.65 -45.24 -31.40
N ILE A 4 -13.98 -44.63 -32.41
CA ILE A 4 -12.98 -43.56 -32.16
C ILE A 4 -13.64 -42.28 -31.69
N VAL A 5 -14.86 -42.00 -32.17
CA VAL A 5 -15.63 -40.80 -31.77
C VAL A 5 -16.18 -41.01 -30.36
N GLN A 6 -16.58 -42.21 -30.00
CA GLN A 6 -17.08 -42.52 -28.68
C GLN A 6 -15.96 -42.48 -27.62
N ASP A 7 -14.79 -43.04 -27.91
CA ASP A 7 -13.59 -42.94 -27.05
C ASP A 7 -13.13 -41.48 -26.85
N ALA A 8 -13.25 -40.62 -27.86
CA ALA A 8 -12.91 -39.21 -27.74
C ALA A 8 -13.92 -38.43 -26.86
N LEU A 9 -15.20 -38.80 -26.97
CA LEU A 9 -16.26 -38.18 -26.12
C LEU A 9 -16.14 -38.63 -24.66
N ASP A 10 -15.89 -39.92 -24.42
CA ASP A 10 -15.70 -40.48 -23.09
C ASP A 10 -14.45 -39.89 -22.37
N ASN A 11 -13.37 -39.63 -23.13
CA ASN A 11 -12.18 -38.95 -22.62
C ASN A 11 -12.43 -37.46 -22.33
N ALA A 12 -13.20 -36.75 -23.17
CA ALA A 12 -13.54 -35.35 -22.94
C ALA A 12 -14.45 -35.18 -21.71
N GLU A 13 -15.39 -36.14 -21.49
CA GLU A 13 -16.23 -36.15 -20.28
C GLU A 13 -15.45 -36.55 -19.02
N ALA A 14 -14.34 -37.29 -19.16
CA ALA A 14 -13.46 -37.62 -18.05
C ALA A 14 -12.56 -36.43 -17.64
N GLU A 15 -12.06 -35.66 -18.64
CA GLU A 15 -11.28 -34.44 -18.36
C GLU A 15 -12.13 -33.32 -17.74
N ASP A 16 -13.42 -33.23 -18.09
CA ASP A 16 -14.34 -32.26 -17.48
C ASP A 16 -14.72 -32.60 -16.01
N ARG A 17 -14.61 -33.88 -15.64
CA ARG A 17 -14.86 -34.31 -14.24
C ARG A 17 -13.70 -34.05 -13.29
N ASP A 18 -12.47 -33.98 -13.81
CA ASP A 18 -11.29 -33.63 -12.98
C ASP A 18 -11.14 -32.12 -12.76
N MET A 19 -11.98 -31.28 -13.43
CA MET A 19 -12.02 -29.84 -13.19
C MET A 19 -13.06 -29.41 -12.14
N ASP A 20 -13.83 -30.33 -11.61
CA ASP A 20 -14.62 -30.08 -10.39
C ASP A 20 -13.69 -30.24 -9.18
N ALA A 21 -12.70 -29.35 -9.09
CA ALA A 21 -11.97 -29.14 -7.84
C ALA A 21 -13.05 -28.70 -6.84
N SER A 22 -13.53 -29.67 -6.06
CA SER A 22 -14.25 -29.39 -4.83
C SER A 22 -13.30 -28.52 -4.01
N PHE A 23 -13.53 -27.20 -4.02
CA PHE A 23 -13.02 -26.36 -2.96
C PHE A 23 -13.73 -26.90 -1.72
N ASP A 24 -13.01 -27.69 -0.94
CA ASP A 24 -13.45 -28.06 0.38
C ASP A 24 -13.62 -26.72 1.12
N ASP A 25 -14.86 -26.38 1.47
CA ASP A 25 -15.21 -25.20 2.29
C ASP A 25 -14.53 -25.24 3.68
N ASP A 26 -13.73 -26.26 3.96
CA ASP A 26 -12.95 -26.47 5.18
C ASP A 26 -11.47 -26.01 5.06
N ASP A 27 -11.02 -25.51 3.90
CA ASP A 27 -9.75 -24.80 3.82
C ASP A 27 -9.93 -23.44 4.51
N GLU A 28 -9.59 -23.42 5.79
CA GLU A 28 -9.52 -22.28 6.69
C GLU A 28 -8.41 -21.30 6.23
N PHE A 29 -8.49 -20.83 4.97
CA PHE A 29 -7.79 -19.63 4.53
C PHE A 29 -8.53 -18.48 5.18
N GLY A 30 -8.01 -18.00 6.32
CA GLY A 30 -8.54 -16.82 6.98
C GLY A 30 -8.66 -15.67 5.98
N ASP A 31 -9.64 -14.79 6.19
CA ASP A 31 -9.80 -13.61 5.35
C ASP A 31 -8.48 -12.84 5.26
N PRO A 32 -7.99 -12.51 4.04
CA PRO A 32 -6.70 -11.83 3.90
C PRO A 32 -6.74 -10.47 4.57
N ARG A 33 -5.74 -10.17 5.39
CA ARG A 33 -5.61 -8.86 6.02
C ARG A 33 -5.07 -7.83 5.03
N ILE A 34 -5.93 -6.89 4.63
CA ILE A 34 -5.62 -5.83 3.68
C ILE A 34 -5.42 -4.51 4.44
N VAL A 35 -4.30 -3.84 4.19
CA VAL A 35 -4.00 -2.53 4.80
C VAL A 35 -3.76 -1.48 3.72
N ILE A 36 -4.42 -0.33 3.85
CA ILE A 36 -4.24 0.82 2.95
C ILE A 36 -3.50 1.92 3.71
N VAL A 37 -2.25 2.18 3.32
CA VAL A 37 -1.39 3.18 3.95
C VAL A 37 -1.33 4.45 3.12
N GLY A 38 -1.75 5.56 3.70
CA GLY A 38 -1.57 6.89 3.13
C GLY A 38 -0.29 7.54 3.64
N ALA A 39 0.65 7.86 2.76
CA ALA A 39 1.90 8.54 3.10
C ALA A 39 1.87 10.01 2.70
N GLY A 40 2.07 10.90 3.67
CA GLY A 40 2.07 12.35 3.48
C GLY A 40 0.70 12.94 3.16
N GLY A 41 0.63 14.22 2.81
CA GLY A 41 -0.62 14.94 2.65
C GLY A 41 -1.57 14.34 1.63
N ALA A 42 -1.09 14.06 0.41
CA ALA A 42 -1.93 13.52 -0.65
C ALA A 42 -2.39 12.08 -0.36
N GLY A 43 -1.49 11.20 0.11
CA GLY A 43 -1.84 9.85 0.52
C GLY A 43 -2.87 9.84 1.65
N ASN A 44 -2.69 10.68 2.65
CA ASN A 44 -3.63 10.81 3.75
C ASN A 44 -5.01 11.32 3.32
N ASN A 45 -5.07 12.23 2.35
CA ASN A 45 -6.36 12.67 1.78
C ASN A 45 -7.09 11.52 1.08
N THR A 46 -6.35 10.63 0.41
CA THR A 46 -6.91 9.42 -0.20
C THR A 46 -7.47 8.49 0.87
N VAL A 47 -6.68 8.20 1.91
CA VAL A 47 -7.09 7.37 3.05
C VAL A 47 -8.33 7.97 3.74
N ASN A 48 -8.32 9.27 4.04
CA ASN A 48 -9.46 9.95 4.63
C ASN A 48 -10.74 9.80 3.81
N ARG A 49 -10.61 9.88 2.49
CA ARG A 49 -11.74 9.68 1.59
C ARG A 49 -12.26 8.25 1.62
N LEU A 50 -11.36 7.26 1.59
CA LEU A 50 -11.71 5.84 1.68
C LEU A 50 -12.39 5.52 3.01
N TYR A 51 -11.86 5.99 4.12
CA TYR A 51 -12.44 5.84 5.45
C TYR A 51 -13.89 6.38 5.50
N ASN A 52 -14.12 7.59 4.95
CA ASN A 52 -15.44 8.23 4.97
C ASN A 52 -16.47 7.56 4.05
N ILE A 53 -16.02 6.92 2.96
CA ILE A 53 -16.90 6.15 2.06
C ILE A 53 -17.25 4.81 2.70
N GLY A 54 -16.38 4.30 3.54
CA GLY A 54 -16.39 2.94 4.07
C GLY A 54 -15.75 1.96 3.08
N VAL A 55 -14.70 1.27 3.53
CA VAL A 55 -14.04 0.19 2.77
C VAL A 55 -14.16 -1.07 3.61
N ASP A 56 -15.00 -2.00 3.17
CA ASP A 56 -15.13 -3.28 3.85
C ASP A 56 -13.93 -4.17 3.57
N GLY A 57 -13.42 -4.84 4.59
CA GLY A 57 -12.32 -5.81 4.48
C GLY A 57 -10.92 -5.19 4.37
N ALA A 58 -10.74 -3.88 4.59
CA ALA A 58 -9.43 -3.25 4.62
C ALA A 58 -9.29 -2.24 5.76
N GLU A 59 -8.13 -2.25 6.41
CA GLU A 59 -7.75 -1.27 7.44
C GLU A 59 -7.07 -0.05 6.81
N THR A 60 -7.34 1.13 7.33
CA THR A 60 -6.77 2.39 6.85
C THR A 60 -5.74 2.95 7.81
N VAL A 61 -4.56 3.29 7.30
CA VAL A 61 -3.45 3.84 8.08
C VAL A 61 -2.99 5.17 7.48
N ALA A 62 -2.97 6.23 8.27
CA ALA A 62 -2.45 7.53 7.86
C ALA A 62 -1.07 7.80 8.47
N VAL A 63 -0.05 8.01 7.64
CA VAL A 63 1.33 8.29 8.05
C VAL A 63 1.74 9.70 7.61
N ASN A 64 2.18 10.54 8.53
CA ASN A 64 2.62 11.90 8.20
C ASN A 64 3.66 12.43 9.20
N THR A 65 4.44 13.41 8.76
CA THR A 65 5.29 14.26 9.60
C THR A 65 4.58 15.52 10.10
N ASP A 66 3.40 15.84 9.52
CA ASP A 66 2.56 16.99 9.89
C ASP A 66 1.45 16.57 10.85
N LYS A 67 1.59 17.03 12.11
CA LYS A 67 0.62 16.73 13.18
C LYS A 67 -0.73 17.39 12.95
N GLN A 68 -0.75 18.61 12.37
CA GLN A 68 -2.01 19.32 12.16
C GLN A 68 -2.84 18.63 11.08
N HIS A 69 -2.18 18.22 9.99
CA HIS A 69 -2.83 17.47 8.94
C HIS A 69 -3.39 16.13 9.45
N LEU A 70 -2.60 15.36 10.23
CA LEU A 70 -3.07 14.10 10.82
C LEU A 70 -4.29 14.25 11.75
N LYS A 71 -4.43 15.40 12.42
CA LYS A 71 -5.62 15.66 13.25
C LYS A 71 -6.90 15.82 12.44
N MET A 72 -6.80 16.29 11.21
CA MET A 72 -7.94 16.54 10.32
C MET A 72 -8.35 15.30 9.49
N ILE A 73 -7.49 14.28 9.46
CA ILE A 73 -7.72 13.04 8.71
C ILE A 73 -8.48 12.03 9.58
N GLU A 74 -9.42 11.34 8.98
CA GLU A 74 -10.04 10.14 9.52
C GLU A 74 -9.37 8.89 8.93
N ALA A 75 -8.98 7.96 9.79
CA ALA A 75 -8.37 6.67 9.48
C ALA A 75 -8.43 5.78 10.73
N ASP A 76 -8.39 4.45 10.57
CA ASP A 76 -8.37 3.51 11.69
C ASP A 76 -7.12 3.69 12.55
N THR A 77 -5.97 3.89 11.91
CA THR A 77 -4.71 4.17 12.59
C THR A 77 -4.02 5.41 12.04
N LYS A 78 -3.45 6.22 12.93
CA LYS A 78 -2.72 7.45 12.57
C LYS A 78 -1.33 7.43 13.18
N ILE A 79 -0.28 7.55 12.35
CA ILE A 79 1.12 7.51 12.78
C ILE A 79 1.79 8.86 12.48
N LEU A 80 2.19 9.57 13.52
CA LEU A 80 3.04 10.76 13.40
C LEU A 80 4.51 10.32 13.40
N VAL A 81 5.17 10.38 12.24
CA VAL A 81 6.57 10.00 12.09
C VAL A 81 7.50 11.20 12.26
N GLY A 82 8.72 10.96 12.73
CA GLY A 82 9.78 11.95 12.82
C GLY A 82 9.48 13.13 13.74
N LYS A 83 8.75 12.94 14.84
CA LYS A 83 8.40 14.01 15.80
C LYS A 83 9.64 14.77 16.30
N SER A 84 10.76 14.10 16.55
CA SER A 84 12.01 14.72 16.99
C SER A 84 12.73 15.50 15.88
N LEU A 85 12.53 15.14 14.61
CA LEU A 85 13.14 15.81 13.46
C LEU A 85 12.35 17.03 12.99
N THR A 86 11.01 16.88 12.90
CA THR A 86 10.14 17.87 12.26
C THR A 86 9.31 18.67 13.26
N GLN A 87 9.32 18.27 14.53
CA GLN A 87 8.46 18.85 15.59
C GLN A 87 6.95 18.81 15.24
N GLY A 88 6.57 17.95 14.28
CA GLY A 88 5.21 17.86 13.78
C GLY A 88 4.81 18.94 12.78
N LEU A 89 5.77 19.67 12.21
CA LEU A 89 5.55 20.75 11.24
C LEU A 89 5.63 20.29 9.77
N GLY A 90 5.84 19.01 9.55
CA GLY A 90 6.00 18.45 8.22
C GLY A 90 7.46 18.40 7.76
N ALA A 91 7.71 17.73 6.62
CA ALA A 91 9.04 17.54 6.05
C ALA A 91 9.55 18.75 5.23
N GLY A 92 8.82 19.86 5.17
CA GLY A 92 9.24 21.06 4.45
C GLY A 92 9.46 20.88 2.94
N GLY A 93 8.85 19.86 2.32
CA GLY A 93 9.06 19.54 0.90
C GLY A 93 10.37 18.82 0.60
N ASP A 94 11.07 18.34 1.61
CA ASP A 94 12.31 17.56 1.50
C ASP A 94 12.04 16.05 1.65
N PRO A 95 12.20 15.23 0.57
CA PRO A 95 12.01 13.79 0.62
C PRO A 95 12.96 13.08 1.60
N SER A 96 14.20 13.55 1.75
CA SER A 96 15.18 12.95 2.66
C SER A 96 14.74 13.07 4.13
N MET A 97 14.06 14.15 4.47
CA MET A 97 13.46 14.35 5.78
C MET A 97 12.29 13.39 6.02
N GLY A 98 11.44 13.19 4.99
CA GLY A 98 10.32 12.24 5.02
C GLY A 98 10.80 10.80 5.22
N GLU A 99 11.84 10.41 4.47
CA GLU A 99 12.50 9.11 4.57
C GLU A 99 13.03 8.85 5.98
N ARG A 100 13.94 9.71 6.46
CA ARG A 100 14.54 9.57 7.80
C ARG A 100 13.50 9.55 8.91
N ALA A 101 12.45 10.37 8.79
CA ALA A 101 11.36 10.40 9.74
C ALA A 101 10.63 9.05 9.81
N THR A 102 10.46 8.40 8.65
CA THR A 102 9.78 7.10 8.53
C THR A 102 10.67 5.96 9.01
N GLU A 103 11.96 5.97 8.67
CA GLU A 103 12.95 5.01 9.17
C GLU A 103 13.02 5.00 10.71
N MET A 104 12.99 6.17 11.34
CA MET A 104 12.97 6.27 12.81
C MET A 104 11.70 5.68 13.44
N ALA A 105 10.62 5.58 12.69
CA ALA A 105 9.36 4.99 13.13
C ALA A 105 9.17 3.54 12.65
N GLN A 106 10.20 2.91 12.09
CA GLN A 106 10.13 1.56 11.51
C GLN A 106 9.49 0.54 12.46
N GLY A 107 9.84 0.57 13.74
CA GLY A 107 9.26 -0.34 14.73
C GLY A 107 7.74 -0.20 14.86
N THR A 108 7.24 1.04 14.93
CA THR A 108 5.79 1.30 15.00
C THR A 108 5.09 0.90 13.70
N ILE A 109 5.72 1.16 12.54
CA ILE A 109 5.14 0.78 11.25
C ILE A 109 5.09 -0.74 11.11
N LYS A 110 6.15 -1.46 11.50
CA LYS A 110 6.17 -2.93 11.54
C LYS A 110 5.07 -3.50 12.44
N GLU A 111 4.86 -2.90 13.59
CA GLU A 111 3.79 -3.33 14.52
C GLU A 111 2.39 -3.12 13.91
N VAL A 112 2.16 -1.97 13.26
CA VAL A 112 0.85 -1.66 12.65
C VAL A 112 0.58 -2.49 11.41
N LEU A 113 1.58 -2.72 10.56
CA LEU A 113 1.42 -3.55 9.36
C LEU A 113 1.35 -5.05 9.71
N GLY A 114 2.03 -5.47 10.79
CA GLY A 114 1.96 -6.80 11.38
C GLY A 114 2.01 -7.93 10.36
N ASP A 115 0.95 -8.71 10.33
CA ASP A 115 0.68 -9.87 9.49
C ASP A 115 -0.22 -9.54 8.29
N ALA A 116 -0.10 -8.32 7.72
CA ALA A 116 -0.85 -7.96 6.52
C ALA A 116 -0.40 -8.80 5.31
N ASP A 117 -1.38 -9.37 4.60
CA ASP A 117 -1.15 -10.13 3.37
C ASP A 117 -0.99 -9.20 2.16
N LEU A 118 -1.71 -8.08 2.15
CA LEU A 118 -1.71 -7.10 1.06
C LEU A 118 -1.67 -5.67 1.62
N VAL A 119 -0.69 -4.89 1.17
CA VAL A 119 -0.52 -3.49 1.57
C VAL A 119 -0.58 -2.58 0.35
N PHE A 120 -1.58 -1.70 0.32
CA PHE A 120 -1.64 -0.59 -0.63
C PHE A 120 -0.94 0.63 -0.04
N VAL A 121 0.10 1.13 -0.71
CA VAL A 121 0.78 2.37 -0.31
C VAL A 121 0.37 3.49 -1.25
N THR A 122 -0.40 4.47 -0.73
CA THR A 122 -0.82 5.64 -1.52
C THR A 122 -0.05 6.89 -1.11
N ALA A 123 0.49 7.62 -2.10
CA ALA A 123 1.27 8.83 -1.86
C ALA A 123 1.19 9.82 -3.02
N GLY A 124 1.40 11.10 -2.74
CA GLY A 124 1.68 12.12 -3.75
C GLY A 124 3.19 12.32 -3.87
N MET A 125 3.75 12.05 -5.04
CA MET A 125 5.16 12.26 -5.35
C MET A 125 5.46 13.74 -5.61
N GLY A 126 6.71 14.17 -5.33
CA GLY A 126 7.16 15.56 -5.50
C GLY A 126 7.01 16.42 -4.26
N GLY A 127 6.40 15.90 -3.18
CA GLY A 127 6.43 16.50 -1.84
C GLY A 127 7.58 15.95 -0.98
N GLY A 128 7.58 16.28 0.31
CA GLY A 128 8.58 15.73 1.24
C GLY A 128 8.17 14.37 1.80
N THR A 129 7.14 14.36 2.64
CA THR A 129 6.74 13.16 3.39
C THR A 129 6.33 12.00 2.46
N GLY A 130 5.41 12.24 1.51
CA GLY A 130 4.92 11.15 0.64
C GLY A 130 6.01 10.54 -0.21
N THR A 131 6.87 11.37 -0.82
CA THR A 131 7.98 10.94 -1.68
C THR A 131 9.03 10.13 -0.91
N GLY A 132 9.36 10.55 0.32
CA GLY A 132 10.37 9.87 1.13
C GLY A 132 9.83 8.67 1.90
N ALA A 133 8.59 8.75 2.40
CA ALA A 133 8.01 7.71 3.25
C ALA A 133 7.51 6.48 2.45
N ALA A 134 6.96 6.69 1.25
CA ALA A 134 6.34 5.59 0.49
C ALA A 134 7.31 4.43 0.21
N PRO A 135 8.55 4.64 -0.27
CA PRO A 135 9.51 3.56 -0.45
C PRO A 135 9.81 2.82 0.87
N VAL A 136 10.06 3.56 1.96
CA VAL A 136 10.40 2.96 3.27
C VAL A 136 9.25 2.09 3.80
N ILE A 137 8.01 2.58 3.69
CA ILE A 137 6.82 1.81 4.11
C ILE A 137 6.68 0.54 3.26
N SER A 138 6.92 0.66 1.96
CA SER A 138 6.86 -0.47 1.02
C SER A 138 7.91 -1.54 1.34
N ASP A 139 9.15 -1.12 1.63
CA ASP A 139 10.21 -2.04 2.06
C ASP A 139 9.84 -2.76 3.36
N ILE A 140 9.36 -2.02 4.34
CA ILE A 140 8.92 -2.59 5.63
C ILE A 140 7.83 -3.65 5.44
N ALA A 141 6.82 -3.35 4.61
CA ALA A 141 5.72 -4.28 4.34
C ALA A 141 6.21 -5.55 3.62
N LYS A 142 7.09 -5.39 2.62
CA LYS A 142 7.70 -6.53 1.91
C LYS A 142 8.59 -7.39 2.80
N GLU A 143 9.37 -6.78 3.69
CA GLU A 143 10.18 -7.50 4.69
C GLU A 143 9.31 -8.39 5.61
N GLN A 144 8.04 -8.03 5.82
CA GLN A 144 7.08 -8.80 6.60
C GLN A 144 6.32 -9.85 5.79
N GLY A 145 6.57 -9.94 4.49
CA GLY A 145 5.97 -10.93 3.60
C GLY A 145 4.70 -10.47 2.88
N ALA A 146 4.29 -9.21 3.05
CA ALA A 146 3.12 -8.67 2.37
C ALA A 146 3.35 -8.48 0.87
N ILE A 147 2.30 -8.65 0.07
CA ILE A 147 2.24 -8.16 -1.30
C ILE A 147 2.04 -6.64 -1.23
N VAL A 148 2.88 -5.86 -1.92
CA VAL A 148 2.80 -4.40 -1.88
C VAL A 148 2.38 -3.83 -3.23
N VAL A 149 1.37 -2.96 -3.21
CA VAL A 149 0.90 -2.21 -4.38
C VAL A 149 1.05 -0.71 -4.14
N GLY A 150 1.94 -0.06 -4.89
CA GLY A 150 2.12 1.39 -4.85
C GLY A 150 1.11 2.12 -5.75
N MET A 151 0.30 3.00 -5.18
CA MET A 151 -0.66 3.86 -5.89
C MET A 151 -0.28 5.32 -5.70
N VAL A 152 0.40 5.92 -6.66
CA VAL A 152 0.96 7.26 -6.50
C VAL A 152 0.43 8.25 -7.55
N SER A 153 0.29 9.51 -7.13
CA SER A 153 0.06 10.62 -8.02
C SER A 153 1.35 11.40 -8.24
N THR A 154 1.57 11.83 -9.48
CA THR A 154 2.73 12.67 -9.86
C THR A 154 2.28 14.11 -10.14
N PRO A 155 3.16 15.10 -9.95
CA PRO A 155 2.85 16.49 -10.25
C PRO A 155 2.68 16.72 -11.75
N PHE A 156 1.94 17.77 -12.11
CA PHE A 156 1.85 18.21 -13.49
C PHE A 156 3.17 18.80 -13.98
N ASN A 157 3.44 18.73 -15.30
CA ASN A 157 4.67 19.24 -15.91
C ASN A 157 4.93 20.74 -15.61
N VAL A 158 3.90 21.52 -15.33
CA VAL A 158 4.01 22.94 -14.95
C VAL A 158 4.67 23.13 -13.58
N GLU A 159 4.65 22.11 -12.71
CA GLU A 159 5.20 22.12 -11.35
C GLU A 159 6.70 21.75 -11.30
N ARG A 160 7.47 22.15 -12.28
CA ARG A 160 8.87 21.78 -12.59
C ARG A 160 9.75 21.30 -11.41
N ALA A 161 9.81 22.06 -10.31
CA ALA A 161 10.63 21.72 -9.16
C ALA A 161 10.17 20.44 -8.42
N ARG A 162 8.88 20.11 -8.50
CA ARG A 162 8.31 18.90 -7.91
C ARG A 162 8.47 17.68 -8.81
N THR A 163 8.53 17.89 -10.14
CA THR A 163 8.64 16.79 -11.10
C THR A 163 9.94 16.00 -10.90
N VAL A 164 11.07 16.68 -10.72
CA VAL A 164 12.37 16.01 -10.48
C VAL A 164 12.32 15.16 -9.22
N LYS A 165 11.82 15.73 -8.11
CA LYS A 165 11.67 14.97 -6.85
C LYS A 165 10.72 13.78 -7.00
N ALA A 166 9.67 13.96 -7.80
CA ALA A 166 8.69 12.90 -8.04
C ALA A 166 9.30 11.75 -8.85
N GLU A 167 10.11 12.04 -9.86
CA GLU A 167 10.80 11.04 -10.68
C GLU A 167 11.79 10.23 -9.84
N GLU A 168 12.62 10.88 -9.03
CA GLU A 168 13.55 10.23 -8.11
C GLU A 168 12.83 9.33 -7.09
N GLY A 169 11.75 9.85 -6.50
CA GLY A 169 10.94 9.08 -5.54
C GLY A 169 10.23 7.89 -6.18
N LEU A 170 9.74 8.05 -7.42
CA LEU A 170 9.09 6.99 -8.18
C LEU A 170 10.10 5.89 -8.57
N GLU A 171 11.30 6.26 -8.99
CA GLU A 171 12.37 5.32 -9.29
C GLU A 171 12.74 4.49 -8.05
N ARG A 172 12.88 5.14 -6.89
CA ARG A 172 13.13 4.44 -5.63
C ARG A 172 11.98 3.48 -5.28
N LEU A 173 10.74 3.93 -5.39
CA LEU A 173 9.57 3.08 -5.10
C LEU A 173 9.47 1.87 -6.05
N ARG A 174 9.91 2.00 -7.30
CA ARG A 174 9.95 0.88 -8.25
C ARG A 174 11.03 -0.15 -7.95
N ASN A 175 12.10 0.28 -7.28
CA ASN A 175 13.23 -0.59 -6.93
C ASN A 175 13.06 -1.24 -5.54
N THR A 176 12.02 -0.86 -4.83
CA THR A 176 11.49 -1.49 -3.63
C THR A 176 10.67 -2.73 -4.02
#